data_6658911859be2e5721fc7f449e5059af
#
_entry.id   6658911859be2e5721fc7f449e5059af
#
_cell.length_a   1.000
_cell.length_b   1.000
_cell.length_c   1.000
_cell.angle_alpha   90.00
_cell.angle_beta   90.00
_cell.angle_gamma   90.00
#
_symmetry.space_group_name_H-M   'P 1'
#
loop_
_entity.id
_entity.type
_entity.pdbx_description
1 polymer ?
#
loop_
_entity_poly.entity_id
_entity_poly.type
_entity_poly.pdbx_seq_one_letter_code
_entity_poly.pdbx_strand_id
1 'polypeptide(L)'
;MKKNKKKIYIVLTQTYTMLARTIKCITHEKYSHISIAFDEKCEEMYSFGRKYRYFPFLGIFKQEKLDEGLFLNKNAKMAIYEIYVTKEQYKSAKEKIKEIEENNKGYNIAGLLLAYFKIKLHRNKYYCSEFVYEVLSSNNVHLLDKKETLFQPEEIINRIKYNSLIYEGEIKNF
;
A
#
# COMPACT_ATOMS: atom_id res chain seq x y z
N MET A 1 13.73 12.76 -24.64
CA MET A 1 14.08 12.52 -23.21
C MET A 1 13.27 11.42 -22.51
N LYS A 2 12.96 10.26 -23.14
CA LYS A 2 12.18 9.15 -22.54
C LYS A 2 13.03 7.96 -22.04
N LYS A 3 14.35 7.95 -22.27
CA LYS A 3 15.21 6.74 -22.15
C LYS A 3 15.60 6.29 -20.73
N ASN A 4 15.19 7.00 -19.66
CA ASN A 4 15.68 6.70 -18.29
C ASN A 4 14.58 6.62 -17.23
N LYS A 5 13.31 6.48 -17.62
CA LYS A 5 12.20 6.38 -16.67
C LYS A 5 11.87 4.91 -16.36
N LYS A 6 11.70 4.61 -15.09
CA LYS A 6 11.14 3.38 -14.56
C LYS A 6 9.68 3.62 -14.17
N LYS A 7 8.95 2.57 -13.90
CA LYS A 7 7.57 2.64 -13.41
C LYS A 7 7.48 2.00 -12.02
N ILE A 8 6.72 2.63 -11.16
CA ILE A 8 6.22 2.07 -9.90
C ILE A 8 4.72 2.03 -10.04
N TYR A 9 4.07 1.04 -9.46
CA TYR A 9 2.64 0.85 -9.52
C TYR A 9 2.04 0.96 -8.13
N ILE A 10 0.95 1.71 -7.99
CA ILE A 10 0.15 1.76 -6.78
C ILE A 10 -1.12 0.96 -7.03
N VAL A 11 -1.35 -0.02 -6.20
CA VAL A 11 -2.47 -0.96 -6.31
C VAL A 11 -3.45 -0.71 -5.17
N LEU A 12 -4.61 -0.18 -5.51
CA LEU A 12 -5.73 -0.01 -4.59
C LEU A 12 -6.62 -1.23 -4.65
N THR A 13 -7.02 -1.80 -3.51
CA THR A 13 -7.86 -3.00 -3.50
C THR A 13 -9.03 -2.91 -2.53
N GLN A 14 -10.13 -3.58 -2.89
CA GLN A 14 -11.31 -3.80 -2.06
C GLN A 14 -11.64 -5.30 -2.05
N THR A 15 -11.40 -5.96 -0.92
CA THR A 15 -11.53 -7.41 -0.78
C THR A 15 -12.86 -7.88 -0.20
N TYR A 16 -13.77 -6.97 0.11
CA TYR A 16 -15.12 -7.24 0.66
C TYR A 16 -15.15 -8.11 1.93
N THR A 17 -14.08 -8.15 2.71
CA THR A 17 -14.10 -8.74 4.04
C THR A 17 -14.98 -7.88 4.97
N MET A 18 -15.43 -8.42 6.12
CA MET A 18 -16.21 -7.63 7.09
C MET A 18 -15.50 -6.34 7.49
N LEU A 19 -14.19 -6.41 7.78
CA LEU A 19 -13.40 -5.21 8.09
C LEU A 19 -13.34 -4.24 6.91
N ALA A 20 -13.11 -4.71 5.69
CA ALA A 20 -13.10 -3.86 4.51
C ALA A 20 -14.45 -3.16 4.27
N ARG A 21 -15.55 -3.84 4.56
CA ARG A 21 -16.90 -3.26 4.51
C ARG A 21 -17.12 -2.20 5.61
N THR A 22 -16.65 -2.46 6.83
CA THR A 22 -16.74 -1.51 7.93
C THR A 22 -15.91 -0.25 7.63
N ILE A 23 -14.69 -0.42 7.14
CA ILE A 23 -13.83 0.68 6.70
C ILE A 23 -14.55 1.51 5.64
N LYS A 24 -15.05 0.86 4.59
CA LYS A 24 -15.78 1.54 3.51
C LYS A 24 -17.02 2.29 4.02
N CYS A 25 -17.77 1.72 4.97
CA CYS A 25 -18.93 2.37 5.55
C CYS A 25 -18.57 3.65 6.32
N ILE A 26 -17.44 3.65 7.02
CA ILE A 26 -16.98 4.78 7.84
C ILE A 26 -16.30 5.85 6.99
N THR A 27 -15.51 5.44 5.98
CA THR A 27 -14.69 6.37 5.19
C THR A 27 -15.35 6.82 3.90
N HIS A 28 -16.39 6.13 3.46
CA HIS A 28 -17.03 6.28 2.14
C HIS A 28 -16.10 6.06 0.95
N GLU A 29 -14.90 5.51 1.18
CA GLU A 29 -13.90 5.24 0.15
C GLU A 29 -14.21 3.98 -0.65
N LYS A 30 -13.84 3.99 -1.93
CA LYS A 30 -14.04 2.86 -2.83
C LYS A 30 -13.11 1.69 -2.51
N TYR A 31 -11.88 2.00 -2.08
CA TYR A 31 -10.84 1.04 -1.77
C TYR A 31 -10.43 1.10 -0.30
N SER A 32 -10.14 -0.05 0.29
CA SER A 32 -9.82 -0.19 1.71
C SER A 32 -8.37 -0.61 1.97
N HIS A 33 -7.59 -0.85 0.92
CA HIS A 33 -6.20 -1.30 1.02
C HIS A 33 -5.37 -0.73 -0.12
N ILE A 34 -4.08 -0.50 0.14
CA ILE A 34 -3.11 0.01 -0.82
C ILE A 34 -1.82 -0.77 -0.73
N SER A 35 -1.23 -1.07 -1.88
CA SER A 35 0.04 -1.76 -2.04
C SER A 35 0.91 -1.01 -3.06
N ILE A 36 2.21 -1.25 -3.02
CA ILE A 36 3.17 -0.75 -4.02
C ILE A 36 3.74 -1.93 -4.79
N ALA A 37 3.78 -1.84 -6.12
CA ALA A 37 4.34 -2.89 -6.97
C ALA A 37 5.42 -2.32 -7.92
N PHE A 38 6.32 -3.19 -8.36
CA PHE A 38 7.47 -2.83 -9.21
C PHE A 38 7.40 -3.41 -10.61
N ASP A 39 6.31 -4.12 -10.90
CA ASP A 39 5.98 -4.63 -12.23
C ASP A 39 4.47 -4.47 -12.50
N GLU A 40 4.13 -4.48 -13.79
CA GLU A 40 2.76 -4.27 -14.26
C GLU A 40 1.81 -5.41 -13.89
N LYS A 41 2.33 -6.62 -13.73
CA LYS A 41 1.56 -7.81 -13.36
C LYS A 41 1.37 -7.97 -11.85
N CYS A 42 1.93 -7.05 -11.06
CA CYS A 42 1.88 -7.08 -9.59
C CYS A 42 2.50 -8.36 -8.98
N GLU A 43 3.49 -8.98 -9.66
CA GLU A 43 4.22 -10.14 -9.14
C GLU A 43 5.18 -9.73 -8.01
N GLU A 44 5.77 -8.53 -8.10
CA GLU A 44 6.59 -7.91 -7.06
C GLU A 44 5.80 -6.80 -6.35
N MET A 45 4.82 -7.18 -5.52
CA MET A 45 3.92 -6.27 -4.82
C MET A 45 4.09 -6.40 -3.31
N TYR A 46 4.14 -5.25 -2.61
CA TYR A 46 4.41 -5.16 -1.18
C TYR A 46 3.39 -4.29 -0.47
N SER A 47 3.04 -4.69 0.75
CA SER A 47 2.18 -3.89 1.63
C SER A 47 2.43 -4.18 3.10
N PHE A 48 1.80 -3.36 3.94
CA PHE A 48 1.50 -3.71 5.32
C PHE A 48 0.08 -4.25 5.37
N GLY A 49 -0.05 -5.55 5.51
CA GLY A 49 -1.34 -6.23 5.52
C GLY A 49 -1.57 -7.02 6.80
N ARG A 50 -2.80 -7.47 7.01
CA ARG A 50 -3.15 -8.30 8.16
C ARG A 50 -2.43 -9.66 8.11
N LYS A 51 -1.85 -10.06 9.25
CA LYS A 51 -1.25 -11.38 9.39
C LYS A 51 -2.29 -12.49 9.33
N TYR A 52 -3.45 -12.27 9.96
CA TYR A 52 -4.53 -13.25 10.02
C TYR A 52 -5.82 -12.67 9.44
N ARG A 53 -6.55 -13.50 8.72
CA ARG A 53 -7.81 -13.11 8.06
C ARG A 53 -8.86 -12.55 9.03
N TYR A 54 -8.93 -13.10 10.24
CA TYR A 54 -9.95 -12.81 11.25
C TYR A 54 -9.47 -11.90 12.38
N PHE A 55 -8.17 -11.57 12.43
CA PHE A 55 -7.61 -10.71 13.47
C PHE A 55 -7.11 -9.38 12.87
N PRO A 56 -7.90 -8.30 13.02
CA PRO A 56 -7.63 -7.03 12.33
C PRO A 56 -6.45 -6.24 12.89
N PHE A 57 -6.00 -6.56 14.11
CA PHE A 57 -5.06 -5.72 14.86
C PHE A 57 -3.58 -6.07 14.67
N LEU A 58 -3.27 -7.10 13.89
CA LEU A 58 -1.89 -7.48 13.57
C LEU A 58 -1.60 -7.25 12.09
N GLY A 59 -0.97 -6.11 11.80
CA GLY A 59 -0.37 -5.84 10.51
C GLY A 59 1.07 -6.35 10.44
N ILE A 60 1.45 -6.93 9.34
CA ILE A 60 2.81 -7.32 9.02
C ILE A 60 3.20 -6.80 7.65
N PHE A 61 4.49 -6.52 7.47
CA PHE A 61 5.06 -6.38 6.15
C PHE A 61 4.98 -7.72 5.41
N LYS A 62 4.55 -7.70 4.16
CA LYS A 62 4.52 -8.89 3.32
C LYS A 62 4.62 -8.54 1.84
N GLN A 63 5.19 -9.45 1.07
CA GLN A 63 4.94 -9.51 -0.34
C GLN A 63 3.54 -10.11 -0.57
N GLU A 64 2.74 -9.46 -1.39
CA GLU A 64 1.38 -9.88 -1.73
C GLU A 64 1.34 -10.45 -3.14
N LYS A 65 0.43 -11.40 -3.37
CA LYS A 65 0.14 -11.95 -4.69
C LYS A 65 -1.36 -11.91 -4.95
N LEU A 66 -1.77 -11.55 -6.15
CA LEU A 66 -3.18 -11.40 -6.52
C LEU A 66 -3.94 -12.72 -6.57
N ASP A 67 -3.23 -13.83 -6.71
CA ASP A 67 -3.74 -15.20 -6.71
C ASP A 67 -3.79 -15.86 -5.33
N GLU A 68 -3.57 -15.09 -4.25
CA GLU A 68 -3.53 -15.63 -2.89
C GLU A 68 -4.46 -14.89 -1.92
N GLY A 69 -4.82 -15.57 -0.86
CA GLY A 69 -5.42 -15.00 0.35
C GLY A 69 -6.75 -14.29 0.13
N LEU A 70 -6.80 -13.01 0.47
CA LEU A 70 -8.01 -12.19 0.42
C LEU A 70 -8.38 -11.77 -1.01
N PHE A 71 -7.45 -11.79 -1.93
CA PHE A 71 -7.65 -11.42 -3.32
C PHE A 71 -8.42 -12.50 -4.11
N LEU A 72 -8.45 -13.74 -3.64
CA LEU A 72 -9.27 -14.83 -4.19
C LEU A 72 -10.79 -14.63 -4.04
N ASN A 73 -11.22 -13.58 -3.33
CA ASN A 73 -12.64 -13.27 -3.26
C ASN A 73 -13.17 -12.89 -4.65
N LYS A 74 -14.20 -13.62 -5.11
CA LYS A 74 -14.79 -13.45 -6.45
C LYS A 74 -15.24 -12.02 -6.77
N ASN A 75 -15.56 -11.24 -5.75
CA ASN A 75 -16.00 -9.84 -5.89
C ASN A 75 -14.86 -8.83 -5.61
N ALA A 76 -13.63 -9.31 -5.35
CA ALA A 76 -12.53 -8.42 -5.07
C ALA A 76 -12.25 -7.52 -6.29
N LYS A 77 -12.11 -6.22 -6.01
CA LYS A 77 -11.85 -5.19 -7.02
C LYS A 77 -10.53 -4.51 -6.77
N MET A 78 -9.91 -4.03 -7.84
CA MET A 78 -8.70 -3.23 -7.74
C MET A 78 -8.66 -2.10 -8.77
N ALA A 79 -7.81 -1.12 -8.48
CA ALA A 79 -7.35 -0.13 -9.43
C ALA A 79 -5.83 -0.06 -9.37
N ILE A 80 -5.18 -0.01 -10.54
CA ILE A 80 -3.73 0.09 -10.66
C ILE A 80 -3.38 1.42 -11.31
N TYR A 81 -2.54 2.17 -10.63
CA TYR A 81 -1.99 3.44 -11.12
C TYR A 81 -0.50 3.29 -11.38
N GLU A 82 -0.05 3.65 -12.57
CA GLU A 82 1.38 3.74 -12.87
C GLU A 82 1.94 5.13 -12.54
N ILE A 83 3.16 5.15 -12.05
CA ILE A 83 3.92 6.35 -11.69
C ILE A 83 5.27 6.28 -12.37
N TYR A 84 5.62 7.33 -13.12
CA TYR A 84 6.93 7.44 -13.75
C TYR A 84 7.96 8.01 -12.79
N VAL A 85 9.04 7.27 -12.57
CA VAL A 85 10.14 7.63 -11.67
C VAL A 85 11.49 7.54 -12.38
N THR A 86 12.51 8.19 -11.83
CA THR A 86 13.89 8.00 -12.31
C THR A 86 14.41 6.63 -11.90
N LYS A 87 15.52 6.19 -12.48
CA LYS A 87 16.17 4.93 -12.07
C LYS A 87 16.63 4.98 -10.62
N GLU A 88 17.12 6.14 -10.19
CA GLU A 88 17.57 6.39 -8.82
C GLU A 88 16.41 6.29 -7.83
N GLN A 89 15.29 6.94 -8.14
CA GLN A 89 14.07 6.86 -7.33
C GLN A 89 13.53 5.43 -7.23
N TYR A 90 13.50 4.70 -8.34
CA TYR A 90 13.10 3.29 -8.38
C TYR A 90 13.99 2.41 -7.49
N LYS A 91 15.32 2.59 -7.60
CA LYS A 91 16.29 1.86 -6.77
C LYS A 91 16.11 2.19 -5.30
N SER A 92 16.00 3.47 -4.96
CA SER A 92 15.82 3.92 -3.58
C SER A 92 14.50 3.45 -2.97
N ALA A 93 13.42 3.38 -3.75
CA ALA A 93 12.16 2.81 -3.27
C ALA A 93 12.31 1.31 -2.93
N LYS A 94 13.01 0.53 -3.75
CA LYS A 94 13.31 -0.88 -3.46
C LYS A 94 14.23 -1.04 -2.24
N GLU A 95 15.25 -0.22 -2.11
CA GLU A 95 16.14 -0.22 -0.94
C GLU A 95 15.38 0.12 0.34
N LYS A 96 14.46 1.08 0.29
CA LYS A 96 13.61 1.42 1.44
C LYS A 96 12.69 0.28 1.84
N ILE A 97 12.12 -0.44 0.89
CA ILE A 97 11.30 -1.62 1.15
C ILE A 97 12.14 -2.72 1.81
N LYS A 98 13.34 -2.97 1.31
CA LYS A 98 14.26 -3.95 1.90
C LYS A 98 14.66 -3.57 3.32
N GLU A 99 14.97 -2.30 3.57
CA GLU A 99 15.23 -1.78 4.92
C GLU A 99 14.05 -2.05 5.87
N ILE A 100 12.82 -1.76 5.42
CA ILE A 100 11.61 -2.02 6.21
C ILE A 100 11.45 -3.52 6.46
N GLU A 101 11.68 -4.37 5.45
CA GLU A 101 11.61 -5.82 5.59
C GLU A 101 12.63 -6.35 6.62
N GLU A 102 13.88 -5.90 6.54
CA GLU A 102 14.96 -6.31 7.44
C GLU A 102 14.71 -5.87 8.88
N ASN A 103 14.26 -4.63 9.07
CA ASN A 103 13.89 -4.10 10.38
C ASN A 103 12.69 -4.84 11.00
N ASN A 104 11.79 -5.37 10.18
CA ASN A 104 10.64 -6.14 10.65
C ASN A 104 10.94 -7.60 10.98
N LYS A 105 12.05 -8.17 10.52
CA LYS A 105 12.46 -9.54 10.85
C LYS A 105 12.92 -9.73 12.31
N GLY A 106 13.31 -8.64 13.00
CA GLY A 106 13.82 -8.67 14.36
C GLY A 106 12.92 -8.07 15.44
N TYR A 107 11.84 -7.39 15.08
CA TYR A 107 10.99 -6.69 16.03
C TYR A 107 9.64 -7.37 16.24
N ASN A 108 9.22 -7.44 17.51
CA ASN A 108 7.87 -7.82 17.89
C ASN A 108 6.91 -6.66 17.53
N ILE A 109 6.52 -6.59 16.26
CA ILE A 109 5.66 -5.55 15.68
C ILE A 109 4.33 -5.45 16.44
N ALA A 110 3.86 -6.54 17.06
CA ALA A 110 2.66 -6.53 17.88
C ALA A 110 2.79 -5.54 19.06
N GLY A 111 3.96 -5.47 19.70
CA GLY A 111 4.21 -4.52 20.80
C GLY A 111 4.32 -3.09 20.32
N LEU A 112 4.99 -2.85 19.19
CA LEU A 112 5.11 -1.52 18.59
C LEU A 112 3.76 -1.01 18.06
N LEU A 113 2.98 -1.89 17.47
CA LEU A 113 1.63 -1.59 17.00
C LEU A 113 0.67 -1.31 18.14
N LEU A 114 0.72 -2.06 19.25
CA LEU A 114 -0.08 -1.79 20.44
C LEU A 114 0.29 -0.47 21.12
N ALA A 115 1.58 -0.13 21.18
CA ALA A 115 2.04 1.18 21.67
C ALA A 115 1.57 2.32 20.76
N TYR A 116 1.64 2.12 19.45
CA TYR A 116 1.15 3.06 18.45
C TYR A 116 -0.38 3.22 18.51
N PHE A 117 -1.13 2.15 18.72
CA PHE A 117 -2.56 2.18 18.96
C PHE A 117 -2.94 2.96 20.22
N LYS A 118 -2.25 2.76 21.35
CA LYS A 118 -2.52 3.50 22.58
C LYS A 118 -2.37 5.02 22.42
N ILE A 119 -1.42 5.46 21.57
CA ILE A 119 -1.15 6.88 21.38
C ILE A 119 -2.06 7.50 20.31
N LYS A 120 -2.57 6.71 19.35
CA LYS A 120 -3.30 7.22 18.18
C LYS A 120 -4.72 6.68 17.98
N LEU A 121 -5.34 6.12 18.99
CA LEU A 121 -6.71 5.56 18.93
C LEU A 121 -7.79 6.58 18.52
N HIS A 122 -7.43 7.87 18.40
CA HIS A 122 -8.33 8.94 17.98
C HIS A 122 -8.28 9.29 16.48
N ARG A 123 -7.51 8.56 15.66
CA ARG A 123 -7.48 8.76 14.22
C ARG A 123 -7.46 7.41 13.51
N ASN A 124 -8.46 7.14 12.68
CA ASN A 124 -8.57 5.96 11.82
C ASN A 124 -7.39 5.88 10.83
N LYS A 125 -6.25 5.32 11.26
CA LYS A 125 -5.06 5.20 10.43
C LYS A 125 -4.94 3.81 9.85
N TYR A 126 -4.77 3.76 8.54
CA TYR A 126 -4.58 2.55 7.77
C TYR A 126 -3.08 2.27 7.65
N TYR A 127 -2.60 1.16 8.20
CA TYR A 127 -1.18 0.77 8.18
C TYR A 127 -0.59 0.63 6.77
N CYS A 128 -1.38 0.16 5.81
CA CYS A 128 -0.95 0.04 4.42
C CYS A 128 -0.64 1.39 3.79
N SER A 129 -1.44 2.42 4.09
CA SER A 129 -1.22 3.78 3.57
C SER A 129 0.04 4.42 4.14
N GLU A 130 0.32 4.21 5.44
CA GLU A 130 1.56 4.71 6.05
C GLU A 130 2.81 4.08 5.43
N PHE A 131 2.78 2.78 5.16
CA PHE A 131 3.89 2.09 4.50
C PHE A 131 4.15 2.67 3.11
N VAL A 132 3.13 2.75 2.27
CA VAL A 132 3.28 3.30 0.92
C VAL A 132 3.72 4.76 0.98
N TYR A 133 3.13 5.54 1.89
CA TYR A 133 3.54 6.92 2.12
C TYR A 133 5.01 7.04 2.52
N GLU A 134 5.49 6.20 3.46
CA GLU A 134 6.89 6.21 3.91
C GLU A 134 7.85 5.93 2.74
N VAL A 135 7.53 4.93 1.90
CA VAL A 135 8.34 4.62 0.71
C VAL A 135 8.38 5.80 -0.25
N LEU A 136 7.21 6.37 -0.59
CA LEU A 136 7.11 7.44 -1.58
C LEU A 136 7.61 8.80 -1.10
N SER A 137 7.61 9.06 0.22
CA SER A 137 8.10 10.30 0.84
C SER A 137 9.55 10.22 1.31
N SER A 138 10.20 9.06 1.18
CA SER A 138 11.60 8.90 1.59
C SER A 138 12.52 9.89 0.86
N ASN A 139 13.64 10.27 1.49
CA ASN A 139 14.52 11.35 1.02
C ASN A 139 15.03 11.18 -0.41
N ASN A 140 15.10 9.94 -0.90
CA ASN A 140 15.61 9.64 -2.24
C ASN A 140 14.50 9.40 -3.27
N VAL A 141 13.24 9.32 -2.85
CA VAL A 141 12.09 9.12 -3.74
C VAL A 141 11.35 10.42 -4.00
N HIS A 142 11.04 11.21 -2.97
CA HIS A 142 10.46 12.56 -3.05
C HIS A 142 9.21 12.68 -3.95
N LEU A 143 8.35 11.67 -3.96
CA LEU A 143 7.09 11.72 -4.69
C LEU A 143 5.95 12.30 -3.88
N LEU A 144 6.10 12.34 -2.55
CA LEU A 144 5.17 12.91 -1.58
C LEU A 144 5.91 13.74 -0.53
N ASP A 145 5.28 14.80 -0.05
CA ASP A 145 5.83 15.64 1.02
C ASP A 145 5.72 14.97 2.39
N LYS A 146 6.77 15.04 3.21
CA LYS A 146 6.83 14.41 4.54
C LYS A 146 5.93 15.04 5.60
N LYS A 147 5.40 16.24 5.36
CA LYS A 147 4.74 17.06 6.39
C LYS A 147 3.30 16.66 6.70
N GLU A 148 2.68 15.83 5.92
CA GLU A 148 1.27 15.54 6.07
C GLU A 148 1.04 14.09 6.43
N THR A 149 0.21 13.90 7.45
CA THR A 149 -0.26 12.60 7.83
C THR A 149 -1.37 12.17 6.88
N LEU A 150 -1.04 11.38 5.89
CA LEU A 150 -1.99 10.81 4.95
C LEU A 150 -2.52 9.47 5.40
N PHE A 151 -3.71 9.20 5.03
CA PHE A 151 -4.44 8.25 5.78
C PHE A 151 -5.32 7.36 4.98
N GLN A 152 -5.79 7.82 3.83
CA GLN A 152 -6.69 7.07 2.98
C GLN A 152 -5.97 6.64 1.71
N PRO A 153 -6.21 5.42 1.20
CA PRO A 153 -5.57 4.93 -0.01
C PRO A 153 -5.67 5.87 -1.22
N GLU A 154 -6.84 6.46 -1.42
CA GLU A 154 -7.11 7.35 -2.56
C GLU A 154 -6.42 8.72 -2.44
N GLU A 155 -6.22 9.23 -1.21
CA GLU A 155 -5.49 10.48 -0.99
C GLU A 155 -4.06 10.41 -1.50
N ILE A 156 -3.40 9.26 -1.36
CA ILE A 156 -2.02 9.06 -1.85
C ILE A 156 -1.98 9.26 -3.36
N ILE A 157 -2.92 8.68 -4.10
CA ILE A 157 -2.99 8.82 -5.55
C ILE A 157 -3.24 10.26 -5.96
N ASN A 158 -4.18 10.94 -5.30
CA ASN A 158 -4.55 12.31 -5.63
C ASN A 158 -3.40 13.32 -5.44
N ARG A 159 -2.40 12.98 -4.63
CA ARG A 159 -1.23 13.84 -4.38
C ARG A 159 -0.04 13.58 -5.30
N ILE A 160 -0.01 12.45 -5.97
CA ILE A 160 1.06 12.16 -6.93
C ILE A 160 0.76 12.88 -8.24
N LYS A 161 1.61 13.84 -8.60
CA LYS A 161 1.40 14.73 -9.76
C LYS A 161 1.29 14.02 -11.11
N TYR A 162 1.98 12.90 -11.27
CA TYR A 162 2.10 12.18 -12.55
C TYR A 162 1.78 10.71 -12.34
N ASN A 163 0.49 10.40 -12.23
CA ASN A 163 -0.02 9.04 -12.21
C ASN A 163 -1.00 8.83 -13.38
N SER A 164 -1.15 7.58 -13.79
CA SER A 164 -2.11 7.17 -14.81
C SER A 164 -2.81 5.91 -14.35
N LEU A 165 -4.14 5.92 -14.34
CA LEU A 165 -4.93 4.72 -14.12
C LEU A 165 -4.76 3.80 -15.33
N ILE A 166 -4.23 2.58 -15.11
CA ILE A 166 -3.99 1.60 -16.17
C ILE A 166 -4.94 0.40 -16.10
N TYR A 167 -5.50 0.14 -14.93
CA TYR A 167 -6.51 -0.90 -14.75
C TYR A 167 -7.51 -0.51 -13.66
N GLU A 168 -8.78 -0.81 -13.87
CA GLU A 168 -9.82 -0.76 -12.85
C GLU A 168 -10.87 -1.83 -13.14
N GLY A 169 -11.04 -2.76 -12.20
CA GLY A 169 -11.95 -3.88 -12.38
C GLY A 169 -11.90 -4.91 -11.29
N GLU A 170 -12.45 -6.09 -11.58
CA GLU A 170 -12.37 -7.25 -10.70
C GLU A 170 -10.98 -7.90 -10.82
N ILE A 171 -10.39 -8.29 -9.69
CA ILE A 171 -9.03 -8.89 -9.67
C ILE A 171 -8.95 -10.14 -10.55
N LYS A 172 -9.99 -10.96 -10.55
CA LYS A 172 -10.03 -12.21 -11.35
C LYS A 172 -9.94 -12.01 -12.87
N ASN A 173 -10.12 -10.78 -13.35
CA ASN A 173 -10.10 -10.44 -14.78
C ASN A 173 -8.77 -9.77 -15.19
N PHE A 174 -7.84 -9.61 -14.27
CA PHE A 174 -6.51 -9.04 -14.50
C PHE A 174 -5.48 -10.14 -14.80
#